data_7f5036e7ab6d197930c4bdcbc1e3f686
#
_entry.id   7f5036e7ab6d197930c4bdcbc1e3f686
#
_cell.length_a   1.000
_cell.length_b   1.000
_cell.length_c   1.000
_cell.angle_alpha   90.00
_cell.angle_beta   90.00
_cell.angle_gamma   90.00
#
_symmetry.space_group_name_H-M   'P 1'
#
loop_
_entity.id
_entity.type
_entity.pdbx_description
1 polymer ?
#
loop_
_entity_poly.entity_id
_entity_poly.type
_entity_poly.pdbx_seq_one_letter_code
_entity_poly.pdbx_strand_id
1 'polypeptide(L)'
;MTESEKRALALQIMQQEQQRLASTSFRDHKHAAINDLHHEITTRKQYYDAFAQQGITFRDFQKAYSDAYEQGRSDMLAYRFSFFYASTAIAYHELLSADPDAVAAFMRALPKAPEGCKDHKELIQRCLEETGFDTRFADEKKPEPRVTRQDREAVDRMRKTGITKRDLEVEREEGYRDGRNEPFYLSSCYAAVAIVLHRLHDYNAAEIESFLERVAEICDEEISVEDIIERAQQEAGVDVSQMATITTPDGEQ
;
A
#
# COMPACT_ATOMS: atom_id res chain seq x y z
N MET A 1 -13.59 -18.47 40.38
CA MET A 1 -12.40 -17.61 40.19
C MET A 1 -12.37 -16.59 41.29
N THR A 2 -11.35 -16.61 42.13
CA THR A 2 -11.18 -15.66 43.23
C THR A 2 -10.75 -14.27 42.71
N GLU A 3 -10.91 -13.23 43.54
CA GLU A 3 -10.42 -11.87 43.16
C GLU A 3 -8.92 -11.83 42.89
N SER A 4 -8.14 -12.68 43.58
CA SER A 4 -6.70 -12.86 43.34
C SER A 4 -6.41 -13.47 41.97
N GLU A 5 -7.16 -14.48 41.55
CA GLU A 5 -7.03 -15.11 40.23
C GLU A 5 -7.42 -14.14 39.09
N LYS A 6 -8.44 -13.32 39.29
CA LYS A 6 -8.83 -12.29 38.32
C LYS A 6 -7.73 -11.23 38.15
N ARG A 7 -7.10 -10.79 39.25
CA ARG A 7 -5.97 -9.83 39.22
C ARG A 7 -4.74 -10.43 38.54
N ALA A 8 -4.43 -11.70 38.82
CA ALA A 8 -3.31 -12.38 38.18
C ALA A 8 -3.53 -12.53 36.67
N LEU A 9 -4.74 -12.91 36.25
CA LEU A 9 -5.11 -13.01 34.84
C LEU A 9 -5.03 -11.65 34.11
N ALA A 10 -5.54 -10.60 34.76
CA ALA A 10 -5.47 -9.24 34.20
C ALA A 10 -4.01 -8.76 34.03
N LEU A 11 -3.13 -9.03 34.98
CA LEU A 11 -1.70 -8.73 34.91
C LEU A 11 -1.02 -9.53 33.77
N GLN A 12 -1.35 -10.79 33.61
CA GLN A 12 -0.80 -11.63 32.55
C GLN A 12 -1.22 -11.14 31.16
N ILE A 13 -2.50 -10.75 30.99
CA ILE A 13 -3.00 -10.17 29.75
C ILE A 13 -2.29 -8.85 29.44
N MET A 14 -2.12 -7.96 30.43
CA MET A 14 -1.40 -6.71 30.26
C MET A 14 0.06 -6.92 29.84
N GLN A 15 0.75 -7.90 30.42
CA GLN A 15 2.13 -8.23 30.06
C GLN A 15 2.24 -8.79 28.64
N GLN A 16 1.31 -9.66 28.22
CA GLN A 16 1.27 -10.17 26.86
C GLN A 16 1.01 -9.05 25.85
N GLU A 17 0.09 -8.13 26.12
CA GLU A 17 -0.18 -6.97 25.25
C GLU A 17 1.02 -6.01 25.20
N GLN A 18 1.71 -5.77 26.32
CA GLN A 18 2.94 -4.98 26.29
C GLN A 18 4.04 -5.61 25.43
N GLN A 19 4.20 -6.93 25.48
CA GLN A 19 5.16 -7.64 24.64
C GLN A 19 4.78 -7.58 23.15
N ARG A 20 3.48 -7.71 22.84
CA ARG A 20 2.95 -7.56 21.49
C ARG A 20 3.19 -6.14 20.97
N LEU A 21 2.89 -5.11 21.76
CA LEU A 21 3.12 -3.71 21.42
C LEU A 21 4.60 -3.40 21.15
N ALA A 22 5.52 -4.02 21.87
CA ALA A 22 6.95 -3.82 21.69
C ALA A 22 7.51 -4.45 20.40
N SER A 23 6.81 -5.43 19.84
CA SER A 23 7.26 -6.20 18.66
C SER A 23 6.63 -5.77 17.34
N THR A 24 5.69 -4.82 17.35
CA THR A 24 4.88 -4.45 16.20
C THR A 24 5.18 -3.04 15.68
N SER A 25 4.81 -2.76 14.43
CA SER A 25 4.96 -1.44 13.84
C SER A 25 4.05 -0.40 14.55
N PHE A 26 4.28 0.89 14.33
CA PHE A 26 3.44 1.95 14.92
C PHE A 26 1.95 1.81 14.60
N ARG A 27 1.65 1.41 13.39
CA ARG A 27 0.27 1.12 12.95
C ARG A 27 -0.35 0.06 13.85
N ASP A 28 0.40 -1.01 14.10
CA ASP A 28 -0.02 -2.06 14.99
C ASP A 28 -0.10 -1.59 16.44
N HIS A 29 0.75 -0.63 16.87
CA HIS A 29 0.64 0.02 18.18
C HIS A 29 -0.64 0.83 18.32
N LYS A 30 -1.06 1.57 17.30
CA LYS A 30 -2.33 2.30 17.29
C LYS A 30 -3.50 1.31 17.37
N HIS A 31 -3.49 0.28 16.53
CA HIS A 31 -4.51 -0.78 16.55
C HIS A 31 -4.49 -1.58 17.86
N ALA A 32 -3.33 -1.84 18.43
CA ALA A 32 -3.23 -2.52 19.71
C ALA A 32 -3.75 -1.64 20.87
N ALA A 33 -3.47 -0.34 20.86
CA ALA A 33 -4.03 0.59 21.85
C ALA A 33 -5.57 0.69 21.74
N ILE A 34 -6.10 0.63 20.53
CA ILE A 34 -7.54 0.60 20.25
C ILE A 34 -8.14 -0.76 20.66
N ASN A 35 -7.43 -1.87 20.42
CA ASN A 35 -7.85 -3.19 20.87
C ASN A 35 -7.83 -3.32 22.40
N ASP A 36 -6.85 -2.72 23.05
CA ASP A 36 -6.76 -2.62 24.51
C ASP A 36 -7.93 -1.79 25.07
N LEU A 37 -8.25 -0.66 24.43
CA LEU A 37 -9.43 0.13 24.71
C LEU A 37 -10.73 -0.68 24.54
N HIS A 38 -10.83 -1.47 23.47
CA HIS A 38 -12.00 -2.34 23.25
C HIS A 38 -12.11 -3.41 24.33
N HIS A 39 -10.99 -4.03 24.72
CA HIS A 39 -10.98 -5.02 25.80
C HIS A 39 -11.38 -4.42 27.13
N GLU A 40 -10.91 -3.22 27.45
CA GLU A 40 -11.30 -2.47 28.65
C GLU A 40 -12.77 -2.08 28.63
N ILE A 41 -13.31 -1.65 27.48
CA ILE A 41 -14.72 -1.32 27.28
C ILE A 41 -15.61 -2.57 27.41
N THR A 42 -15.22 -3.69 26.78
CA THR A 42 -16.01 -4.93 26.86
C THR A 42 -16.02 -5.55 28.24
N THR A 43 -15.00 -5.31 29.05
CA THR A 43 -14.95 -5.76 30.46
C THR A 43 -15.70 -4.86 31.40
N ARG A 44 -16.01 -3.60 31.03
CA ARG A 44 -16.78 -2.64 31.83
C ARG A 44 -18.19 -2.47 31.28
N LYS A 45 -19.16 -3.10 31.92
CA LYS A 45 -20.59 -3.04 31.55
C LYS A 45 -21.11 -1.63 31.30
N GLN A 46 -20.60 -0.64 32.06
CA GLN A 46 -20.97 0.78 31.92
C GLN A 46 -20.58 1.39 30.57
N TYR A 47 -19.47 0.96 29.96
CA TYR A 47 -19.06 1.42 28.63
C TYR A 47 -19.84 0.70 27.54
N TYR A 48 -20.16 -0.59 27.74
CA TYR A 48 -20.98 -1.35 26.80
C TYR A 48 -22.36 -0.72 26.62
N ASP A 49 -22.98 -0.26 27.72
CA ASP A 49 -24.27 0.42 27.66
C ASP A 49 -24.19 1.78 26.94
N ALA A 50 -23.08 2.49 27.04
CA ALA A 50 -22.84 3.74 26.32
C ALA A 50 -22.70 3.53 24.81
N PHE A 51 -22.01 2.47 24.39
CA PHE A 51 -21.93 2.09 22.98
C PHE A 51 -23.30 1.64 22.44
N ALA A 52 -24.02 0.82 23.19
CA ALA A 52 -25.34 0.35 22.80
C ALA A 52 -26.32 1.51 22.62
N GLN A 53 -26.26 2.55 23.47
CA GLN A 53 -27.06 3.75 23.34
C GLN A 53 -26.76 4.58 22.08
N GLN A 54 -25.53 4.58 21.62
CA GLN A 54 -25.12 5.32 20.41
C GLN A 54 -25.21 4.46 19.15
N GLY A 55 -25.43 3.15 19.27
CA GLY A 55 -25.50 2.22 18.15
C GLY A 55 -24.16 2.04 17.42
N ILE A 56 -23.03 2.55 17.96
CA ILE A 56 -21.70 2.46 17.38
C ILE A 56 -20.87 1.51 18.23
N THR A 57 -20.32 0.48 17.58
CA THR A 57 -19.45 -0.49 18.24
C THR A 57 -17.98 -0.23 17.90
N PHE A 58 -17.09 -0.79 18.70
CA PHE A 58 -15.66 -0.76 18.37
C PHE A 58 -15.35 -1.48 17.05
N ARG A 59 -16.11 -2.50 16.71
CA ARG A 59 -15.98 -3.17 15.41
C ARG A 59 -16.31 -2.22 14.25
N ASP A 60 -17.31 -1.34 14.40
CA ASP A 60 -17.63 -0.33 13.39
C ASP A 60 -16.48 0.68 13.24
N PHE A 61 -15.83 1.03 14.34
CA PHE A 61 -14.67 1.91 14.35
C PHE A 61 -13.47 1.27 13.61
N GLN A 62 -13.11 0.04 13.94
CA GLN A 62 -12.05 -0.69 13.22
C GLN A 62 -12.37 -0.87 11.74
N LYS A 63 -13.62 -1.21 11.42
CA LYS A 63 -14.07 -1.38 10.05
C LYS A 63 -13.99 -0.08 9.27
N ALA A 64 -14.38 1.04 9.88
CA ALA A 64 -14.32 2.37 9.25
C ALA A 64 -12.89 2.71 8.81
N TYR A 65 -11.87 2.43 9.64
CA TYR A 65 -10.47 2.60 9.28
C TYR A 65 -10.05 1.63 8.18
N SER A 66 -10.32 0.33 8.36
CA SER A 66 -9.86 -0.70 7.42
C SER A 66 -10.42 -0.49 6.02
N ASP A 67 -11.75 -0.26 5.90
CA ASP A 67 -12.39 -0.02 4.60
C ASP A 67 -11.82 1.24 3.92
N ALA A 68 -11.61 2.32 4.69
CA ALA A 68 -11.05 3.56 4.16
C ALA A 68 -9.56 3.42 3.79
N TYR A 69 -8.79 2.67 4.57
CA TYR A 69 -7.40 2.37 4.27
C TYR A 69 -7.27 1.58 2.95
N GLU A 70 -8.06 0.52 2.77
CA GLU A 70 -8.03 -0.25 1.53
C GLU A 70 -8.47 0.61 0.33
N GLN A 71 -9.46 1.49 0.51
CA GLN A 71 -9.85 2.45 -0.52
C GLN A 71 -8.70 3.40 -0.88
N GLY A 72 -8.09 4.05 0.12
CA GLY A 72 -6.97 4.98 -0.11
C GLY A 72 -5.76 4.30 -0.76
N ARG A 73 -5.46 3.06 -0.35
CA ARG A 73 -4.41 2.23 -0.95
C ARG A 73 -4.74 1.89 -2.40
N SER A 74 -5.98 1.48 -2.68
CA SER A 74 -6.41 1.14 -4.04
C SER A 74 -6.33 2.36 -4.96
N ASP A 75 -6.82 3.52 -4.51
CA ASP A 75 -6.77 4.76 -5.29
C ASP A 75 -5.33 5.18 -5.60
N MET A 76 -4.44 5.08 -4.61
CA MET A 76 -3.02 5.40 -4.77
C MET A 76 -2.33 4.42 -5.74
N LEU A 77 -2.60 3.12 -5.61
CA LEU A 77 -2.02 2.12 -6.50
C LEU A 77 -2.50 2.31 -7.94
N ALA A 78 -3.80 2.53 -8.16
CA ALA A 78 -4.35 2.81 -9.48
C ALA A 78 -3.70 4.05 -10.10
N TYR A 79 -3.57 5.14 -9.34
CA TYR A 79 -2.89 6.36 -9.76
C TYR A 79 -1.43 6.09 -10.18
N ARG A 80 -0.62 5.48 -9.30
CA ARG A 80 0.81 5.26 -9.54
C ARG A 80 1.07 4.25 -10.65
N PHE A 81 0.27 3.19 -10.74
CA PHE A 81 0.38 2.24 -11.84
C PHE A 81 0.02 2.88 -13.18
N SER A 82 -1.03 3.70 -13.24
CA SER A 82 -1.39 4.40 -14.48
C SER A 82 -0.26 5.30 -14.96
N PHE A 83 0.34 6.07 -14.06
CA PHE A 83 1.51 6.88 -14.37
C PHE A 83 2.67 6.04 -14.90
N PHE A 84 3.03 5.00 -14.16
CA PHE A 84 4.16 4.15 -14.49
C PHE A 84 3.97 3.46 -15.85
N TYR A 85 2.79 2.87 -16.09
CA TYR A 85 2.54 2.17 -17.34
C TYR A 85 2.42 3.11 -18.52
N ALA A 86 1.79 4.28 -18.37
CA ALA A 86 1.73 5.27 -19.42
C ALA A 86 3.13 5.77 -19.81
N SER A 87 3.94 6.16 -18.82
CA SER A 87 5.33 6.58 -19.03
C SER A 87 6.17 5.47 -19.68
N THR A 88 5.97 4.22 -19.25
CA THR A 88 6.67 3.07 -19.81
C THR A 88 6.29 2.83 -21.26
N ALA A 89 5.01 2.97 -21.64
CA ALA A 89 4.54 2.84 -23.01
C ALA A 89 5.11 3.94 -23.92
N ILE A 90 5.12 5.19 -23.43
CA ILE A 90 5.69 6.33 -24.17
C ILE A 90 7.20 6.15 -24.35
N ALA A 91 7.93 5.81 -23.28
CA ALA A 91 9.37 5.58 -23.38
C ALA A 91 9.72 4.44 -24.35
N TYR A 92 8.93 3.37 -24.34
CA TYR A 92 9.12 2.25 -25.27
C TYR A 92 8.87 2.68 -26.73
N HIS A 93 7.82 3.46 -26.97
CA HIS A 93 7.55 4.03 -28.30
C HIS A 93 8.70 4.95 -28.75
N GLU A 94 9.11 5.91 -27.93
CA GLU A 94 10.13 6.90 -28.26
C GLU A 94 11.51 6.27 -28.52
N LEU A 95 11.99 5.43 -27.62
CA LEU A 95 13.35 4.91 -27.65
C LEU A 95 13.55 3.82 -28.72
N LEU A 96 12.52 3.01 -28.97
CA LEU A 96 12.59 1.92 -29.93
C LEU A 96 11.89 2.23 -31.27
N SER A 97 11.30 3.42 -31.41
CA SER A 97 10.45 3.76 -32.56
C SER A 97 9.39 2.67 -32.84
N ALA A 98 8.85 2.08 -31.73
CA ALA A 98 7.96 0.95 -31.79
C ALA A 98 6.58 1.37 -32.30
N ASP A 99 5.98 0.58 -33.16
CA ASP A 99 4.60 0.78 -33.58
C ASP A 99 3.61 0.41 -32.43
N PRO A 100 2.33 0.82 -32.53
CA PRO A 100 1.33 0.54 -31.49
C PRO A 100 1.16 -0.94 -31.16
N ASP A 101 1.33 -1.84 -32.14
CA ASP A 101 1.19 -3.28 -31.91
C ASP A 101 2.37 -3.82 -31.11
N ALA A 102 3.59 -3.33 -31.37
CA ALA A 102 4.79 -3.67 -30.61
C ALA A 102 4.69 -3.12 -29.17
N VAL A 103 4.25 -1.87 -28.99
CA VAL A 103 3.99 -1.30 -27.66
C VAL A 103 2.96 -2.14 -26.90
N ALA A 104 1.84 -2.47 -27.54
CA ALA A 104 0.80 -3.29 -26.92
C ALA A 104 1.30 -4.71 -26.58
N ALA A 105 2.18 -5.29 -27.39
CA ALA A 105 2.78 -6.59 -27.11
C ALA A 105 3.72 -6.52 -25.89
N PHE A 106 4.56 -5.49 -25.82
CA PHE A 106 5.43 -5.22 -24.67
C PHE A 106 4.61 -5.03 -23.39
N MET A 107 3.60 -4.16 -23.42
CA MET A 107 2.73 -3.89 -22.28
C MET A 107 2.00 -5.16 -21.79
N ARG A 108 1.55 -6.03 -22.70
CA ARG A 108 0.96 -7.34 -22.34
C ARG A 108 1.96 -8.34 -21.75
N ALA A 109 3.24 -8.14 -21.96
CA ALA A 109 4.28 -9.00 -21.38
C ALA A 109 4.61 -8.62 -19.93
N LEU A 110 4.43 -7.35 -19.53
CA LEU A 110 4.76 -6.87 -18.18
C LEU A 110 4.04 -7.66 -17.07
N PRO A 111 2.70 -7.89 -17.13
CA PRO A 111 1.99 -8.67 -16.13
C PRO A 111 2.47 -10.13 -16.02
N LYS A 112 3.13 -10.65 -17.04
CA LYS A 112 3.63 -12.02 -17.09
C LYS A 112 5.05 -12.16 -16.51
N ALA A 113 5.78 -11.07 -16.33
CA ALA A 113 7.11 -11.09 -15.76
C ALA A 113 7.17 -11.74 -14.36
N PRO A 114 6.18 -11.53 -13.45
CA PRO A 114 6.12 -12.18 -12.16
C PRO A 114 5.70 -13.66 -12.19
N GLU A 115 5.27 -14.20 -13.32
CA GLU A 115 4.83 -15.60 -13.39
C GLU A 115 5.91 -16.55 -12.88
N GLY A 116 5.54 -17.41 -11.92
CA GLY A 116 6.45 -18.34 -11.25
C GLY A 116 7.25 -17.73 -10.09
N CYS A 117 7.11 -16.45 -9.77
CA CYS A 117 7.63 -15.86 -8.53
C CYS A 117 6.58 -15.96 -7.43
N LYS A 118 7.01 -16.25 -6.19
CA LYS A 118 6.11 -16.33 -5.03
C LYS A 118 5.74 -14.97 -4.48
N ASP A 119 6.69 -14.04 -4.54
CA ASP A 119 6.55 -12.68 -4.02
C ASP A 119 7.40 -11.67 -4.84
N HIS A 120 7.29 -10.41 -4.47
CA HIS A 120 8.05 -9.32 -5.11
C HIS A 120 9.58 -9.46 -4.93
N LYS A 121 10.04 -10.07 -3.84
CA LYS A 121 11.49 -10.24 -3.59
C LYS A 121 12.09 -11.26 -4.56
N GLU A 122 11.34 -12.32 -4.85
CA GLU A 122 11.76 -13.33 -5.83
C GLU A 122 11.79 -12.75 -7.25
N LEU A 123 10.86 -11.83 -7.58
CA LEU A 123 10.88 -11.10 -8.85
C LEU A 123 12.11 -10.20 -8.97
N ILE A 124 12.43 -9.41 -7.93
CA ILE A 124 13.62 -8.55 -7.89
C ILE A 124 14.90 -9.39 -7.99
N GLN A 125 14.95 -10.50 -7.29
CA GLN A 125 16.10 -11.42 -7.35
C GLN A 125 16.27 -12.01 -8.75
N ARG A 126 15.17 -12.43 -9.38
CA ARG A 126 15.18 -12.92 -10.77
C ARG A 126 15.66 -11.84 -11.74
N CYS A 127 15.20 -10.60 -11.58
CA CYS A 127 15.67 -9.49 -12.39
C CYS A 127 17.20 -9.34 -12.30
N LEU A 128 17.74 -9.33 -11.10
CA LEU A 128 19.18 -9.26 -10.89
C LEU A 128 19.94 -10.43 -11.54
N GLU A 129 19.41 -11.64 -11.43
CA GLU A 129 20.02 -12.85 -12.00
C GLU A 129 19.98 -12.88 -13.54
N GLU A 130 18.84 -12.48 -14.15
CA GLU A 130 18.68 -12.52 -15.61
C GLU A 130 19.37 -11.32 -16.29
N THR A 131 19.26 -10.11 -15.71
CA THR A 131 19.66 -8.86 -16.39
C THR A 131 20.92 -8.22 -15.81
N GLY A 132 21.34 -8.61 -14.62
CA GLY A 132 22.38 -7.93 -13.86
C GLY A 132 21.96 -6.58 -13.26
N PHE A 133 20.72 -6.15 -13.41
CA PHE A 133 20.20 -4.87 -12.94
C PHE A 133 19.51 -4.99 -11.57
N ASP A 134 19.97 -4.19 -10.60
CA ASP A 134 19.44 -4.17 -9.24
C ASP A 134 18.39 -3.08 -9.09
N THR A 135 17.12 -3.45 -8.88
CA THR A 135 16.01 -2.50 -8.78
C THR A 135 15.68 -2.06 -7.35
N ARG A 136 16.36 -2.56 -6.32
CA ARG A 136 16.05 -2.29 -4.90
C ARG A 136 16.20 -0.83 -4.48
N PHE A 137 16.92 -0.02 -5.26
CA PHE A 137 17.06 1.42 -5.01
C PHE A 137 15.76 2.20 -5.22
N ALA A 138 14.81 1.66 -5.98
CA ALA A 138 13.60 2.35 -6.39
C ALA A 138 12.51 2.39 -5.32
N ASP A 139 12.65 1.62 -4.24
CA ASP A 139 11.61 1.56 -3.21
C ASP A 139 11.60 2.79 -2.31
N GLU A 140 10.42 3.32 -2.09
CA GLU A 140 10.20 4.39 -1.13
C GLU A 140 10.47 3.91 0.30
N LYS A 141 11.19 4.73 1.07
CA LYS A 141 11.38 4.45 2.49
C LYS A 141 10.07 4.69 3.25
N LYS A 142 9.65 3.70 4.00
CA LYS A 142 8.48 3.83 4.87
C LYS A 142 8.75 4.94 5.91
N PRO A 143 7.88 5.98 5.99
CA PRO A 143 8.05 7.00 7.00
C PRO A 143 7.91 6.38 8.40
N GLU A 144 8.78 6.81 9.32
CA GLU A 144 8.66 6.38 10.72
C GLU A 144 7.39 6.97 11.34
N PRO A 145 6.54 6.12 11.86
CA PRO A 145 5.28 6.55 12.45
C PRO A 145 5.50 7.23 13.81
N ARG A 146 4.81 8.34 14.06
CA ARG A 146 4.89 9.08 15.33
C ARG A 146 3.52 9.15 15.99
N VAL A 147 3.41 8.59 17.21
CA VAL A 147 2.23 8.82 18.07
C VAL A 147 2.25 10.26 18.54
N THR A 148 1.29 11.04 18.09
CA THR A 148 1.18 12.44 18.50
C THR A 148 0.50 12.55 19.87
N ARG A 149 0.63 13.72 20.50
CA ARG A 149 -0.12 14.04 21.72
C ARG A 149 -1.63 14.00 21.48
N GLN A 150 -2.06 14.43 20.30
CA GLN A 150 -3.47 14.44 19.88
C GLN A 150 -4.07 13.02 19.83
N ASP A 151 -3.31 12.03 19.37
CA ASP A 151 -3.77 10.62 19.34
C ASP A 151 -4.04 10.10 20.76
N ARG A 152 -3.15 10.43 21.71
CA ARG A 152 -3.33 10.05 23.12
C ARG A 152 -4.55 10.74 23.74
N GLU A 153 -4.73 12.02 23.49
CA GLU A 153 -5.88 12.79 24.00
C GLU A 153 -7.21 12.27 23.40
N ALA A 154 -7.22 11.87 22.12
CA ALA A 154 -8.37 11.26 21.47
C ALA A 154 -8.74 9.90 22.12
N VAL A 155 -7.75 9.04 22.36
CA VAL A 155 -7.96 7.76 23.05
C VAL A 155 -8.51 7.97 24.46
N ASP A 156 -7.94 8.91 25.23
CA ASP A 156 -8.40 9.20 26.60
C ASP A 156 -9.82 9.77 26.63
N ARG A 157 -10.19 10.56 25.60
CA ARG A 157 -11.56 11.05 25.45
C ARG A 157 -12.51 9.89 25.12
N MET A 158 -12.19 9.04 24.15
CA MET A 158 -13.02 7.89 23.78
C MET A 158 -13.24 6.93 24.98
N ARG A 159 -12.22 6.76 25.84
CA ARG A 159 -12.34 5.99 27.09
C ARG A 159 -13.39 6.56 28.04
N LYS A 160 -13.55 7.87 28.08
CA LYS A 160 -14.47 8.56 29.01
C LYS A 160 -15.88 8.71 28.46
N THR A 161 -16.01 8.99 27.17
CA THR A 161 -17.28 9.43 26.57
C THR A 161 -17.88 8.43 25.57
N GLY A 162 -17.15 7.35 25.23
CA GLY A 162 -17.50 6.43 24.15
C GLY A 162 -17.12 6.95 22.77
N ILE A 163 -17.31 6.12 21.75
CA ILE A 163 -17.03 6.44 20.34
C ILE A 163 -18.23 7.17 19.75
N THR A 164 -17.98 8.26 19.06
CA THR A 164 -19.01 9.08 18.40
C THR A 164 -18.96 8.91 16.88
N LYS A 165 -20.01 9.37 16.17
CA LYS A 165 -20.00 9.41 14.69
C LYS A 165 -18.83 10.23 14.14
N ARG A 166 -18.47 11.33 14.83
CA ARG A 166 -17.31 12.15 14.46
C ARG A 166 -16.00 11.37 14.56
N ASP A 167 -15.88 10.49 15.55
CA ASP A 167 -14.69 9.64 15.68
C ASP A 167 -14.59 8.64 14.52
N LEU A 168 -15.72 8.11 14.03
CA LEU A 168 -15.74 7.28 12.83
C LEU A 168 -15.32 8.05 11.57
N GLU A 169 -15.76 9.31 11.44
CA GLU A 169 -15.36 10.16 10.31
C GLU A 169 -13.86 10.43 10.33
N VAL A 170 -13.31 10.82 11.48
CA VAL A 170 -11.88 11.04 11.68
C VAL A 170 -11.08 9.75 11.38
N GLU A 171 -11.56 8.60 11.86
CA GLU A 171 -10.88 7.32 11.61
C GLU A 171 -10.90 6.92 10.14
N ARG A 172 -11.99 7.23 9.41
CA ARG A 172 -12.03 7.05 7.95
C ARG A 172 -11.05 7.95 7.23
N GLU A 173 -11.00 9.24 7.59
CA GLU A 173 -10.04 10.18 6.99
C GLU A 173 -8.60 9.75 7.25
N GLU A 174 -8.30 9.29 8.46
CA GLU A 174 -6.98 8.76 8.81
C GLU A 174 -6.67 7.47 8.05
N GLY A 175 -7.60 6.51 8.02
CA GLY A 175 -7.43 5.28 7.26
C GLY A 175 -7.17 5.56 5.79
N TYR A 176 -7.99 6.39 5.16
CA TYR A 176 -7.81 6.76 3.76
C TYR A 176 -6.45 7.43 3.49
N ARG A 177 -6.06 8.39 4.34
CA ARG A 177 -4.76 9.04 4.24
C ARG A 177 -3.60 8.06 4.42
N ASP A 178 -3.70 7.17 5.41
CA ASP A 178 -2.66 6.17 5.66
C ASP A 178 -2.55 5.17 4.51
N GLY A 179 -3.68 4.76 3.91
CA GLY A 179 -3.71 3.95 2.70
C GLY A 179 -3.04 4.64 1.51
N ARG A 180 -3.33 5.92 1.30
CA ARG A 180 -2.67 6.71 0.25
C ARG A 180 -1.17 6.93 0.48
N ASN A 181 -0.73 6.89 1.71
CA ASN A 181 0.68 7.04 2.09
C ASN A 181 1.40 5.69 2.24
N GLU A 182 0.77 4.57 1.86
CA GLU A 182 1.46 3.28 1.83
C GLU A 182 2.62 3.34 0.84
N PRO A 183 3.81 2.83 1.21
CA PRO A 183 4.96 2.82 0.31
C PRO A 183 4.65 2.06 -0.98
N PHE A 184 5.00 2.66 -2.11
CA PHE A 184 4.92 2.02 -3.40
C PHE A 184 6.24 1.31 -3.70
N TYR A 185 6.16 0.02 -3.98
CA TYR A 185 7.32 -0.80 -4.31
C TYR A 185 7.60 -0.72 -5.82
N LEU A 186 8.22 0.38 -6.23
CA LEU A 186 8.57 0.64 -7.62
C LEU A 186 9.62 -0.36 -8.14
N SER A 187 10.42 -0.93 -7.24
CA SER A 187 11.41 -1.97 -7.55
C SER A 187 10.80 -3.16 -8.30
N SER A 188 9.61 -3.60 -7.94
CA SER A 188 8.91 -4.69 -8.63
C SER A 188 8.46 -4.31 -10.03
N CYS A 189 8.01 -3.08 -10.21
CA CYS A 189 7.62 -2.55 -11.52
C CYS A 189 8.85 -2.45 -12.44
N TYR A 190 9.94 -1.91 -11.92
CA TYR A 190 11.22 -1.83 -12.64
C TYR A 190 11.77 -3.22 -12.97
N ALA A 191 11.68 -4.18 -12.04
CA ALA A 191 12.11 -5.55 -12.31
C ALA A 191 11.30 -6.20 -13.43
N ALA A 192 9.98 -6.00 -13.47
CA ALA A 192 9.15 -6.51 -14.56
C ALA A 192 9.54 -5.91 -15.92
N VAL A 193 9.74 -4.58 -15.98
CA VAL A 193 10.19 -3.89 -17.19
C VAL A 193 11.56 -4.38 -17.62
N ALA A 194 12.53 -4.47 -16.72
CA ALA A 194 13.89 -4.93 -17.00
C ALA A 194 13.91 -6.35 -17.57
N ILE A 195 13.18 -7.27 -16.97
CA ILE A 195 13.07 -8.67 -17.45
C ILE A 195 12.48 -8.71 -18.85
N VAL A 196 11.41 -7.94 -19.10
CA VAL A 196 10.75 -7.94 -20.40
C VAL A 196 11.63 -7.31 -21.48
N LEU A 197 12.32 -6.20 -21.19
CA LEU A 197 13.27 -5.58 -22.11
C LEU A 197 14.41 -6.54 -22.45
N HIS A 198 14.98 -7.19 -21.44
CA HIS A 198 16.04 -8.18 -21.66
C HIS A 198 15.56 -9.34 -22.56
N ARG A 199 14.38 -9.90 -22.25
CA ARG A 199 13.84 -11.04 -23.02
C ARG A 199 13.41 -10.71 -24.45
N LEU A 200 12.92 -9.49 -24.71
CA LEU A 200 12.47 -9.09 -26.04
C LEU A 200 13.57 -8.47 -26.90
N HIS A 201 14.53 -7.78 -26.28
CA HIS A 201 15.54 -6.96 -26.98
C HIS A 201 16.96 -7.25 -26.58
N ASP A 202 17.19 -8.22 -25.67
CA ASP A 202 18.52 -8.58 -25.15
C ASP A 202 19.25 -7.39 -24.47
N TYR A 203 18.48 -6.46 -23.88
CA TYR A 203 19.02 -5.30 -23.20
C TYR A 203 19.88 -5.70 -22.01
N ASN A 204 21.08 -5.09 -21.93
CA ASN A 204 21.95 -5.20 -20.76
C ASN A 204 21.55 -4.20 -19.65
N ALA A 205 22.21 -4.29 -18.49
CA ALA A 205 21.88 -3.46 -17.33
C ALA A 205 21.97 -1.94 -17.61
N ALA A 206 22.93 -1.47 -18.41
CA ALA A 206 23.08 -0.06 -18.73
C ALA A 206 21.97 0.45 -19.67
N GLU A 207 21.55 -0.37 -20.62
CA GLU A 207 20.44 -0.03 -21.52
C GLU A 207 19.11 -0.02 -20.78
N ILE A 208 18.93 -0.95 -19.83
CA ILE A 208 17.75 -0.97 -18.92
C ILE A 208 17.73 0.28 -18.04
N GLU A 209 18.89 0.67 -17.47
CA GLU A 209 19.01 1.88 -16.66
C GLU A 209 18.59 3.12 -17.46
N SER A 210 19.15 3.30 -18.66
CA SER A 210 18.80 4.42 -19.55
C SER A 210 17.32 4.44 -19.94
N PHE A 211 16.72 3.27 -20.14
CA PHE A 211 15.27 3.17 -20.39
C PHE A 211 14.46 3.63 -19.19
N LEU A 212 14.80 3.17 -17.97
CA LEU A 212 14.09 3.52 -16.75
C LEU A 212 14.30 4.98 -16.34
N GLU A 213 15.47 5.56 -16.65
CA GLU A 213 15.71 7.00 -16.52
C GLU A 213 14.74 7.78 -17.41
N ARG A 214 14.54 7.36 -18.67
CA ARG A 214 13.56 8.01 -19.55
C ARG A 214 12.13 7.88 -19.03
N VAL A 215 11.76 6.71 -18.47
CA VAL A 215 10.45 6.54 -17.82
C VAL A 215 10.27 7.52 -16.66
N ALA A 216 11.29 7.71 -15.83
CA ALA A 216 11.27 8.65 -14.72
C ALA A 216 11.14 10.10 -15.20
N GLU A 217 11.90 10.50 -16.24
CA GLU A 217 11.80 11.83 -16.86
C GLU A 217 10.38 12.11 -17.35
N ILE A 218 9.76 11.16 -18.05
CA ILE A 218 8.37 11.31 -18.54
C ILE A 218 7.40 11.45 -17.37
N CYS A 219 7.59 10.70 -16.28
CA CYS A 219 6.78 10.86 -15.07
C CYS A 219 6.90 12.28 -14.48
N ASP A 220 8.06 12.90 -14.57
CA ASP A 220 8.29 14.25 -14.04
C ASP A 220 7.79 15.37 -14.97
N GLU A 221 7.60 15.10 -16.26
CA GLU A 221 7.11 16.06 -17.25
C GLU A 221 5.59 16.29 -17.12
N GLU A 222 4.82 15.31 -16.66
CA GLU A 222 3.36 15.34 -16.67
C GLU A 222 2.77 15.84 -15.33
N ILE A 223 1.64 16.53 -15.41
CA ILE A 223 0.99 17.15 -14.26
C ILE A 223 -0.14 16.26 -13.70
N SER A 224 -0.84 15.54 -14.57
CA SER A 224 -1.96 14.69 -14.18
C SER A 224 -1.90 13.28 -14.77
N VAL A 225 -2.62 12.34 -14.13
CA VAL A 225 -2.77 10.97 -14.68
C VAL A 225 -3.52 10.98 -15.99
N GLU A 226 -4.51 11.82 -16.09
CA GLU A 226 -5.33 11.94 -17.30
C GLU A 226 -4.49 12.37 -18.48
N ASP A 227 -3.62 13.38 -18.29
CA ASP A 227 -2.75 13.91 -19.35
C ASP A 227 -1.76 12.84 -19.85
N ILE A 228 -1.14 12.09 -18.95
CA ILE A 228 -0.16 11.07 -19.34
C ILE A 228 -0.83 9.85 -20.01
N ILE A 229 -2.04 9.46 -19.59
CA ILE A 229 -2.82 8.40 -20.25
C ILE A 229 -3.22 8.85 -21.65
N GLU A 230 -3.71 10.08 -21.81
CA GLU A 230 -4.07 10.63 -23.12
C GLU A 230 -2.84 10.69 -24.04
N ARG A 231 -1.70 11.14 -23.55
CA ARG A 231 -0.43 11.14 -24.28
C ARG A 231 -0.01 9.74 -24.70
N ALA A 232 -0.07 8.74 -23.81
CA ALA A 232 0.24 7.35 -24.14
C ALA A 232 -0.68 6.80 -25.25
N GLN A 233 -1.96 7.17 -25.23
CA GLN A 233 -2.89 6.78 -26.26
C GLN A 233 -2.61 7.48 -27.59
N GLN A 234 -2.24 8.77 -27.58
CA GLN A 234 -1.96 9.54 -28.79
C GLN A 234 -0.63 9.15 -29.44
N GLU A 235 0.44 9.01 -28.65
CA GLU A 235 1.79 8.78 -29.16
C GLU A 235 2.10 7.29 -29.31
N ALA A 236 1.80 6.48 -28.29
CA ALA A 236 2.11 5.06 -28.28
C ALA A 236 0.94 4.15 -28.74
N GLY A 237 -0.25 4.71 -28.93
CA GLY A 237 -1.43 4.00 -29.42
C GLY A 237 -2.01 2.98 -28.42
N VAL A 238 -1.70 3.10 -27.13
CA VAL A 238 -2.08 2.12 -26.11
C VAL A 238 -2.95 2.75 -25.04
N ASP A 239 -4.12 2.15 -24.79
CA ASP A 239 -4.96 2.47 -23.63
C ASP A 239 -4.47 1.72 -22.39
N VAL A 240 -3.80 2.42 -21.50
CA VAL A 240 -3.26 1.87 -20.25
C VAL A 240 -4.26 1.91 -19.09
N SER A 241 -5.43 2.52 -19.26
CA SER A 241 -6.45 2.63 -18.20
C SER A 241 -6.95 1.27 -17.72
N GLN A 242 -6.93 0.26 -18.59
CA GLN A 242 -7.33 -1.11 -18.27
C GLN A 242 -6.21 -1.93 -17.59
N MET A 243 -4.98 -1.42 -17.56
CA MET A 243 -3.83 -2.13 -16.96
C MET A 243 -3.68 -1.90 -15.47
N ALA A 244 -4.37 -0.93 -14.90
CA ALA A 244 -4.32 -0.58 -13.46
C ALA A 244 -4.85 -1.69 -12.52
N THR A 245 -5.34 -2.81 -13.03
CA THR A 245 -5.89 -3.94 -12.27
C THR A 245 -4.93 -5.12 -12.14
N ILE A 246 -3.63 -4.92 -12.30
CA ILE A 246 -2.68 -6.00 -12.02
C ILE A 246 -2.62 -6.21 -10.50
N THR A 247 -3.31 -7.26 -10.07
CA THR A 247 -3.19 -7.81 -8.73
C THR A 247 -1.75 -8.26 -8.52
N THR A 248 -1.05 -7.63 -7.57
CA THR A 248 0.18 -8.19 -7.03
C THR A 248 -0.10 -9.59 -6.49
N PRO A 249 0.85 -10.55 -6.59
CA PRO A 249 0.65 -11.91 -6.08
C PRO A 249 0.34 -12.00 -4.59
N ASP A 250 0.52 -10.93 -3.83
CA ASP A 250 0.21 -10.83 -2.41
C ASP A 250 -1.29 -10.69 -2.11
N GLY A 251 -2.12 -11.46 -2.84
CA GLY A 251 -3.52 -11.68 -2.50
C GLY A 251 -3.64 -12.51 -1.21
N GLU A 252 -3.22 -11.97 -0.09
CA GLU A 252 -3.66 -12.47 1.21
C GLU A 252 -5.11 -12.01 1.43
N GLN A 253 -5.99 -13.03 1.41
CA GLN A 253 -7.38 -12.97 1.88
C GLN A 253 -7.46 -12.74 3.39
#